data_d25f9ffa1b0d56d0d0a256a0ae169524
#
_entry.id   d25f9ffa1b0d56d0d0a256a0ae169524
#
_cell.length_a   1.000
_cell.length_b   1.000
_cell.length_c   1.000
_cell.angle_alpha   90.00
_cell.angle_beta   90.00
_cell.angle_gamma   90.00
#
_symmetry.space_group_name_H-M   'P 1'
#
loop_
_entity.id
_entity.type
_entity.pdbx_description
1 polymer ?
#
loop_
_entity_poly.entity_id
_entity_poly.type
_entity_poly.pdbx_seq_one_letter_code
_entity_poly.pdbx_strand_id
1 'polypeptide(L)'
;MFIVKYIKEVFGGVKSLLTGMKRTGWYALHHGREKITQQYPDNKDTLVLPERFRGEVVMIHDEHNEHACTGCTACELACPNATIKIVTKFDIQPDGKKKKAIDKFVYHLELCTFCNLCIEACPTNAIKMAQTFEHSVFDRTNLTKILNNPDSKIREGVE
;
A
#
# COMPACT_ATOMS: atom_id res chain seq x y z
N MET A 1 37.47 -52.90 4.51
CA MET A 1 36.52 -52.10 3.67
C MET A 1 35.72 -51.05 4.45
N PHE A 2 35.31 -51.33 5.68
CA PHE A 2 34.51 -50.45 6.53
C PHE A 2 35.26 -49.17 6.98
N ILE A 3 36.51 -49.30 7.43
CA ILE A 3 37.34 -48.18 7.93
C ILE A 3 37.60 -47.12 6.86
N VAL A 4 37.87 -47.55 5.64
CA VAL A 4 38.13 -46.63 4.51
C VAL A 4 36.89 -45.83 4.14
N LYS A 5 35.69 -46.44 4.20
CA LYS A 5 34.42 -45.78 3.99
C LYS A 5 34.16 -44.75 5.08
N TYR A 6 34.35 -45.09 6.33
CA TYR A 6 34.20 -44.20 7.48
C TYR A 6 35.11 -42.97 7.40
N ILE A 7 36.41 -43.18 7.10
CA ILE A 7 37.38 -42.09 6.95
C ILE A 7 36.94 -41.13 5.81
N LYS A 8 36.45 -41.67 4.68
CA LYS A 8 36.00 -40.91 3.55
C LYS A 8 34.76 -40.07 3.88
N GLU A 9 33.84 -40.61 4.67
CA GLU A 9 32.64 -39.89 5.14
C GLU A 9 33.00 -38.77 6.11
N VAL A 10 33.94 -39.01 7.05
CA VAL A 10 34.44 -37.99 7.97
C VAL A 10 35.13 -36.83 7.19
N PHE A 11 36.01 -37.17 6.25
CA PHE A 11 36.63 -36.13 5.40
C PHE A 11 35.62 -35.36 4.56
N GLY A 12 34.60 -36.04 4.04
CA GLY A 12 33.49 -35.38 3.33
C GLY A 12 32.72 -34.39 4.22
N GLY A 13 32.42 -34.80 5.44
CA GLY A 13 31.76 -33.95 6.44
C GLY A 13 32.57 -32.71 6.82
N VAL A 14 33.87 -32.90 7.11
CA VAL A 14 34.79 -31.79 7.44
C VAL A 14 34.91 -30.84 6.26
N LYS A 15 35.06 -31.32 5.03
CA LYS A 15 35.13 -30.51 3.82
C LYS A 15 33.86 -29.71 3.61
N SER A 16 32.69 -30.30 3.81
CA SER A 16 31.40 -29.62 3.72
C SER A 16 31.27 -28.50 4.74
N LEU A 17 31.65 -28.77 6.00
CA LEU A 17 31.65 -27.79 7.07
C LEU A 17 32.56 -26.59 6.75
N LEU A 18 33.81 -26.85 6.34
CA LEU A 18 34.76 -25.80 5.96
C LEU A 18 34.27 -24.96 4.77
N THR A 19 33.59 -25.61 3.82
CA THR A 19 32.99 -24.89 2.68
C THR A 19 31.88 -23.94 3.13
N GLY A 20 31.01 -24.40 4.02
CA GLY A 20 29.97 -23.55 4.64
C GLY A 20 30.56 -22.39 5.43
N MET A 21 31.54 -22.67 6.29
CA MET A 21 32.25 -21.66 7.08
C MET A 21 32.95 -20.59 6.20
N LYS A 22 33.59 -21.03 5.09
CA LYS A 22 34.20 -20.11 4.12
C LYS A 22 33.15 -19.17 3.53
N ARG A 23 31.97 -19.68 3.19
CA ARG A 23 30.89 -18.87 2.61
C ARG A 23 30.34 -17.86 3.59
N THR A 24 30.03 -18.27 4.82
CA THR A 24 29.56 -17.37 5.87
C THR A 24 30.61 -16.34 6.27
N GLY A 25 31.88 -16.76 6.39
CA GLY A 25 33.00 -15.86 6.66
C GLY A 25 33.19 -14.80 5.56
N TRP A 26 33.00 -15.19 4.30
CA TRP A 26 33.05 -14.23 3.19
C TRP A 26 31.97 -13.14 3.33
N TYR A 27 30.72 -13.50 3.64
CA TYR A 27 29.64 -12.54 3.87
C TYR A 27 29.91 -11.67 5.10
N ALA A 28 30.47 -12.23 6.18
CA ALA A 28 30.83 -11.45 7.36
C ALA A 28 31.87 -10.36 7.04
N LEU A 29 32.84 -10.67 6.18
CA LEU A 29 33.89 -9.69 5.77
C LEU A 29 33.40 -8.68 4.73
N HIS A 30 32.38 -9.05 3.93
CA HIS A 30 31.86 -8.20 2.85
C HIS A 30 30.47 -7.63 3.13
N HIS A 31 30.04 -7.62 4.40
CA HIS A 31 28.70 -7.17 4.81
C HIS A 31 28.33 -5.77 4.30
N GLY A 32 29.32 -4.88 4.12
CA GLY A 32 29.06 -3.52 3.63
C GLY A 32 28.64 -3.43 2.16
N ARG A 33 29.09 -4.40 1.31
CA ARG A 33 28.79 -4.44 -0.13
C ARG A 33 27.57 -5.28 -0.47
N GLU A 34 27.31 -6.30 0.34
CA GLU A 34 26.29 -7.33 0.06
C GLU A 34 24.96 -7.08 0.80
N LYS A 35 24.74 -5.85 1.26
CA LYS A 35 23.47 -5.49 1.89
C LYS A 35 22.35 -5.50 0.84
N ILE A 36 21.47 -6.48 0.93
CA ILE A 36 20.28 -6.61 0.08
C ILE A 36 19.09 -5.90 0.73
N THR A 37 19.07 -5.81 2.06
CA THR A 37 17.98 -5.21 2.83
C THR A 37 18.02 -3.69 2.77
N GLN A 38 16.85 -3.07 2.71
CA GLN A 38 16.70 -1.63 2.84
C GLN A 38 17.11 -1.20 4.26
N GLN A 39 17.95 -0.17 4.35
CA GLN A 39 18.44 0.37 5.62
C GLN A 39 17.57 1.56 6.05
N TYR A 40 16.32 1.31 6.33
CA TYR A 40 15.39 2.33 6.82
C TYR A 40 15.71 2.65 8.31
N PRO A 41 15.76 3.94 8.74
CA PRO A 41 15.38 5.16 8.00
C PRO A 41 16.51 5.81 7.18
N ASP A 42 17.75 5.30 7.20
CA ASP A 42 18.93 5.95 6.61
C ASP A 42 18.80 6.18 5.10
N ASN A 43 18.05 5.30 4.40
CA ASN A 43 17.83 5.39 2.95
C ASN A 43 16.46 5.95 2.57
N LYS A 44 15.77 6.65 3.46
CA LYS A 44 14.42 7.17 3.22
C LYS A 44 14.29 7.97 1.92
N ASP A 45 15.24 8.85 1.66
CA ASP A 45 15.24 9.73 0.48
C ASP A 45 15.52 9.00 -0.84
N THR A 46 16.14 7.83 -0.76
CA THR A 46 16.49 6.99 -1.93
C THR A 46 15.61 5.75 -2.05
N LEU A 47 14.63 5.60 -1.16
CA LEU A 47 13.77 4.44 -1.11
C LEU A 47 12.83 4.41 -2.31
N VAL A 48 13.01 3.42 -3.19
CA VAL A 48 12.11 3.16 -4.31
C VAL A 48 11.18 2.02 -3.92
N LEU A 49 9.90 2.33 -3.79
CA LEU A 49 8.86 1.34 -3.54
C LEU A 49 8.41 0.70 -4.86
N PRO A 50 8.06 -0.60 -4.87
CA PRO A 50 7.50 -1.25 -6.05
C PRO A 50 6.23 -0.54 -6.53
N GLU A 51 5.97 -0.54 -7.84
CA GLU A 51 4.76 0.05 -8.42
C GLU A 51 3.46 -0.50 -7.80
N ARG A 52 3.46 -1.79 -7.45
CA ARG A 52 2.34 -2.47 -6.80
C ARG A 52 2.31 -2.34 -5.28
N PHE A 53 3.08 -1.43 -4.72
CA PHE A 53 3.06 -1.20 -3.29
C PHE A 53 1.67 -0.74 -2.84
N ARG A 54 1.17 -1.31 -1.75
CA ARG A 54 -0.14 -1.02 -1.18
C ARG A 54 0.03 -0.23 0.11
N GLY A 55 0.08 1.09 -0.04
CA GLY A 55 0.04 2.01 1.09
C GLY A 55 -1.40 2.37 1.47
N GLU A 56 -1.66 3.62 1.78
CA GLU A 56 -3.01 4.07 2.09
C GLU A 56 -3.86 4.31 0.83
N VAL A 57 -5.18 4.25 0.98
CA VAL A 57 -6.11 4.65 -0.07
C VAL A 57 -6.15 6.16 -0.17
N VAL A 58 -6.03 6.69 -1.38
CA VAL A 58 -6.14 8.12 -1.68
C VAL A 58 -7.10 8.35 -2.84
N MET A 59 -7.80 9.47 -2.80
CA MET A 59 -8.62 9.92 -3.93
C MET A 59 -7.74 10.68 -4.92
N ILE A 60 -7.95 10.41 -6.21
CA ILE A 60 -7.20 11.08 -7.28
C ILE A 60 -7.89 12.40 -7.57
N HIS A 61 -7.15 13.50 -7.40
CA HIS A 61 -7.57 14.85 -7.81
C HIS A 61 -6.65 15.33 -8.93
N ASP A 62 -7.20 16.07 -9.87
CA ASP A 62 -6.42 16.74 -10.90
C ASP A 62 -5.97 18.15 -10.46
N GLU A 63 -5.34 18.87 -11.38
CA GLU A 63 -4.83 20.23 -11.12
C GLU A 63 -5.94 21.26 -10.82
N HIS A 64 -7.18 20.96 -11.21
CA HIS A 64 -8.35 21.81 -10.96
C HIS A 64 -9.14 21.39 -9.72
N ASN A 65 -8.57 20.49 -8.89
CA ASN A 65 -9.22 19.90 -7.71
C ASN A 65 -10.50 19.13 -8.08
N GLU A 66 -10.52 18.50 -9.25
CA GLU A 66 -11.62 17.65 -9.69
C GLU A 66 -11.31 16.16 -9.46
N HIS A 67 -12.34 15.39 -9.14
CA HIS A 67 -12.23 13.95 -8.92
C HIS A 67 -13.24 13.18 -9.77
N ALA A 68 -12.99 11.89 -10.00
CA ALA A 68 -13.87 11.01 -10.77
C ALA A 68 -14.91 10.25 -9.90
N CYS A 69 -15.01 10.54 -8.61
CA CYS A 69 -15.90 9.81 -7.70
C CYS A 69 -17.35 10.27 -7.84
N THR A 70 -18.25 9.37 -8.25
CA THR A 70 -19.70 9.62 -8.37
C THR A 70 -20.49 9.40 -7.08
N GLY A 71 -19.84 8.90 -6.01
CA GLY A 71 -20.53 8.53 -4.77
C GLY A 71 -21.39 7.27 -4.90
N CYS A 72 -21.03 6.34 -5.80
CA CYS A 72 -21.80 5.11 -6.08
C CYS A 72 -21.80 4.09 -4.95
N THR A 73 -20.95 4.25 -3.91
CA THR A 73 -20.80 3.37 -2.73
C THR A 73 -20.25 1.97 -3.02
N ALA A 74 -19.84 1.64 -4.24
CA ALA A 74 -19.31 0.33 -4.59
C ALA A 74 -18.08 -0.06 -3.73
N CYS A 75 -17.17 0.89 -3.48
CA CYS A 75 -15.99 0.67 -2.63
C CYS A 75 -16.34 0.45 -1.16
N GLU A 76 -17.40 1.08 -0.64
CA GLU A 76 -17.93 0.86 0.72
C GLU A 76 -18.46 -0.57 0.85
N LEU A 77 -19.25 -1.05 -0.13
CA LEU A 77 -19.82 -2.40 -0.14
C LEU A 77 -18.76 -3.49 -0.35
N ALA A 78 -17.71 -3.21 -1.13
CA ALA A 78 -16.62 -4.14 -1.38
C ALA A 78 -15.65 -4.29 -0.20
N CYS A 79 -15.69 -3.38 0.78
CA CYS A 79 -14.76 -3.38 1.90
C CYS A 79 -15.16 -4.38 2.99
N PRO A 80 -14.39 -5.46 3.25
CA PRO A 80 -14.74 -6.47 4.25
C PRO A 80 -14.70 -5.92 5.69
N ASN A 81 -13.90 -4.86 5.92
CA ASN A 81 -13.70 -4.29 7.26
C ASN A 81 -14.48 -3.00 7.48
N ALA A 82 -15.36 -2.61 6.54
CA ALA A 82 -16.15 -1.37 6.60
C ALA A 82 -15.28 -0.11 6.89
N THR A 83 -14.09 -0.05 6.27
CA THR A 83 -13.13 1.06 6.46
C THR A 83 -13.51 2.32 5.72
N ILE A 84 -14.42 2.21 4.76
CA ILE A 84 -14.85 3.30 3.89
C ILE A 84 -16.32 3.60 4.17
N LYS A 85 -16.63 4.89 4.34
CA LYS A 85 -18.00 5.38 4.43
C LYS A 85 -18.20 6.58 3.53
N ILE A 86 -19.18 6.47 2.62
CA ILE A 86 -19.52 7.51 1.65
C ILE A 86 -20.74 8.28 2.13
N VAL A 87 -20.57 9.56 2.42
CA VAL A 87 -21.65 10.48 2.67
C VAL A 87 -21.96 11.24 1.37
N THR A 88 -23.19 11.16 0.91
CA THR A 88 -23.61 11.79 -0.35
C THR A 88 -24.56 12.94 -0.10
N LYS A 89 -24.50 13.98 -0.93
CA LYS A 89 -25.45 15.08 -1.00
C LYS A 89 -26.11 15.12 -2.39
N PHE A 90 -27.20 15.84 -2.51
CA PHE A 90 -27.87 16.08 -3.79
C PHE A 90 -27.63 17.54 -4.18
N ASP A 91 -26.90 17.74 -5.26
CA ASP A 91 -26.72 19.04 -5.85
C ASP A 91 -27.82 19.29 -6.90
N ILE A 92 -28.45 20.47 -6.84
CA ILE A 92 -29.47 20.88 -7.80
C ILE A 92 -28.74 21.54 -8.97
N GLN A 93 -28.79 20.91 -10.13
CA GLN A 93 -28.25 21.51 -11.36
C GLN A 93 -29.16 22.65 -11.86
N PRO A 94 -28.62 23.58 -12.69
CA PRO A 94 -29.41 24.67 -13.30
C PRO A 94 -30.66 24.18 -14.05
N ASP A 95 -30.63 22.93 -14.53
CA ASP A 95 -31.75 22.26 -15.22
C ASP A 95 -32.83 21.72 -14.26
N GLY A 96 -32.75 21.97 -12.96
CA GLY A 96 -33.68 21.46 -11.95
C GLY A 96 -33.52 19.98 -11.62
N LYS A 97 -32.59 19.27 -12.23
CA LYS A 97 -32.30 17.84 -11.93
C LYS A 97 -31.42 17.72 -10.69
N LYS A 98 -31.80 16.79 -9.81
CA LYS A 98 -30.98 16.43 -8.64
C LYS A 98 -29.91 15.44 -9.07
N LYS A 99 -28.64 15.86 -9.03
CA LYS A 99 -27.49 14.97 -9.24
C LYS A 99 -26.91 14.57 -7.88
N LYS A 100 -26.67 13.26 -7.70
CA LYS A 100 -26.01 12.74 -6.51
C LYS A 100 -24.53 13.13 -6.57
N ALA A 101 -24.02 13.76 -5.54
CA ALA A 101 -22.61 14.12 -5.40
C ALA A 101 -22.09 13.62 -4.07
N ILE A 102 -20.79 13.46 -4.00
CA ILE A 102 -20.13 13.10 -2.75
C ILE A 102 -20.06 14.33 -1.85
N ASP A 103 -20.38 14.16 -0.57
CA ASP A 103 -20.15 15.18 0.46
C ASP A 103 -18.84 14.87 1.19
N LYS A 104 -18.73 13.67 1.77
CA LYS A 104 -17.53 13.21 2.47
C LYS A 104 -17.19 11.77 2.11
N PHE A 105 -15.92 11.53 1.79
CA PHE A 105 -15.34 10.20 1.68
C PHE A 105 -14.55 9.94 2.97
N VAL A 106 -15.16 9.28 3.93
CA VAL A 106 -14.51 8.95 5.21
C VAL A 106 -13.77 7.63 5.06
N TYR A 107 -12.49 7.64 5.43
CA TYR A 107 -11.61 6.48 5.38
C TYR A 107 -10.96 6.22 6.73
N HIS A 108 -11.20 5.05 7.28
CA HIS A 108 -10.65 4.58 8.56
C HIS A 108 -9.38 3.75 8.30
N LEU A 109 -8.23 4.42 8.24
CA LEU A 109 -6.95 3.79 7.96
C LEU A 109 -6.61 2.70 9.00
N GLU A 110 -7.00 2.91 10.25
CA GLU A 110 -6.75 2.00 11.37
C GLU A 110 -7.44 0.62 11.24
N LEU A 111 -8.45 0.53 10.38
CA LEU A 111 -9.18 -0.71 10.11
C LEU A 111 -8.79 -1.34 8.77
N CYS A 112 -7.98 -0.65 7.95
CA CYS A 112 -7.66 -1.07 6.61
C CYS A 112 -6.63 -2.20 6.58
N THR A 113 -6.91 -3.26 5.81
CA THR A 113 -6.00 -4.38 5.56
C THR A 113 -5.24 -4.27 4.23
N PHE A 114 -5.32 -3.13 3.55
CA PHE A 114 -4.64 -2.86 2.27
C PHE A 114 -4.88 -3.93 1.19
N CYS A 115 -6.07 -4.53 1.18
CA CYS A 115 -6.42 -5.64 0.29
C CYS A 115 -6.65 -5.26 -1.18
N ASN A 116 -6.85 -3.97 -1.49
CA ASN A 116 -7.10 -3.42 -2.84
C ASN A 116 -8.52 -3.63 -3.40
N LEU A 117 -9.40 -4.36 -2.72
CA LEU A 117 -10.75 -4.66 -3.24
C LEU A 117 -11.59 -3.41 -3.56
N CYS A 118 -11.44 -2.34 -2.75
CA CYS A 118 -12.16 -1.08 -2.98
C CYS A 118 -11.74 -0.39 -4.29
N ILE A 119 -10.48 -0.53 -4.69
CA ILE A 119 -9.96 0.04 -5.93
C ILE A 119 -10.44 -0.76 -7.14
N GLU A 120 -10.39 -2.09 -7.04
CA GLU A 120 -10.88 -2.99 -8.07
C GLU A 120 -12.40 -2.86 -8.29
N ALA A 121 -13.15 -2.54 -7.22
CA ALA A 121 -14.59 -2.31 -7.29
C ALA A 121 -14.97 -0.91 -7.81
N CYS A 122 -14.02 0.02 -7.95
CA CYS A 122 -14.31 1.39 -8.36
C CYS A 122 -14.48 1.49 -9.88
N PRO A 123 -15.69 1.80 -10.40
CA PRO A 123 -15.94 1.83 -11.83
C PRO A 123 -15.24 2.99 -12.54
N THR A 124 -14.98 4.07 -11.83
CA THR A 124 -14.38 5.31 -12.38
C THR A 124 -12.90 5.46 -12.07
N ASN A 125 -12.28 4.48 -11.40
CA ASN A 125 -10.88 4.56 -10.93
C ASN A 125 -10.57 5.85 -10.16
N ALA A 126 -11.53 6.33 -9.35
CA ALA A 126 -11.41 7.56 -8.59
C ALA A 126 -10.44 7.47 -7.41
N ILE A 127 -10.09 6.27 -6.97
CA ILE A 127 -9.20 5.98 -5.85
C ILE A 127 -8.04 5.09 -6.28
N LYS A 128 -6.90 5.26 -5.59
CA LYS A 128 -5.70 4.42 -5.79
C LYS A 128 -4.99 4.16 -4.47
N MET A 129 -4.06 3.19 -4.46
CA MET A 129 -3.09 3.04 -3.37
C MET A 129 -1.96 4.05 -3.53
N ALA A 130 -1.68 4.81 -2.47
CA ALA A 130 -0.49 5.65 -2.40
C ALA A 130 0.74 4.83 -2.04
N GLN A 131 1.91 5.42 -2.26
CA GLN A 131 3.19 4.82 -1.87
C GLN A 131 3.68 5.34 -0.51
N THR A 132 2.74 5.64 0.39
CA THR A 132 3.00 6.10 1.75
C THR A 132 2.82 4.94 2.73
N PHE A 133 3.67 4.86 3.75
CA PHE A 133 3.64 3.79 4.75
C PHE A 133 3.90 4.28 6.19
N GLU A 134 4.27 5.54 6.36
CA GLU A 134 4.50 6.13 7.68
C GLU A 134 3.17 6.65 8.26
N HIS A 135 2.48 5.81 9.00
CA HIS A 135 1.16 6.11 9.56
C HIS A 135 1.14 6.14 11.10
N SER A 136 2.31 6.22 11.73
CA SER A 136 2.40 6.27 13.20
C SER A 136 1.88 7.59 13.73
N VAL A 137 0.89 7.53 14.60
CA VAL A 137 0.27 8.69 15.27
C VAL A 137 0.04 8.38 16.75
N PHE A 138 -0.01 9.42 17.59
CA PHE A 138 -0.32 9.26 19.01
C PHE A 138 -1.81 9.04 19.27
N ASP A 139 -2.66 9.69 18.48
CA ASP A 139 -4.12 9.61 18.63
C ASP A 139 -4.72 8.87 17.43
N ARG A 140 -5.51 7.85 17.72
CA ARG A 140 -6.20 7.03 16.73
C ARG A 140 -7.14 7.85 15.83
N THR A 141 -7.71 8.92 16.32
CA THR A 141 -8.61 9.79 15.54
C THR A 141 -7.94 10.39 14.32
N ASN A 142 -6.62 10.58 14.35
CA ASN A 142 -5.83 11.09 13.23
C ASN A 142 -5.70 10.07 12.08
N LEU A 143 -6.05 8.81 12.30
CA LEU A 143 -6.08 7.78 11.27
C LEU A 143 -7.40 7.76 10.49
N THR A 144 -8.42 8.48 10.98
CA THR A 144 -9.65 8.70 10.22
C THR A 144 -9.45 9.90 9.29
N LYS A 145 -9.42 9.64 7.99
CA LYS A 145 -9.14 10.65 6.96
C LYS A 145 -10.37 10.95 6.12
N ILE A 146 -10.51 12.19 5.67
CA ILE A 146 -11.46 12.58 4.64
C ILE A 146 -10.67 12.67 3.34
N LEU A 147 -10.97 11.82 2.35
CA LEU A 147 -10.15 11.68 1.15
C LEU A 147 -10.49 12.71 0.06
N ASN A 148 -11.71 13.24 0.06
CA ASN A 148 -12.05 14.30 -0.86
C ASN A 148 -11.54 15.66 -0.33
N ASN A 149 -10.87 16.41 -1.18
CA ASN A 149 -10.42 17.75 -0.83
C ASN A 149 -11.59 18.69 -0.57
N PRO A 150 -11.43 19.72 0.29
CA PRO A 150 -12.41 20.79 0.39
C PRO A 150 -12.69 21.42 -0.98
N ASP A 151 -13.97 21.72 -1.25
CA ASP A 151 -14.45 22.33 -2.50
C ASP A 151 -14.13 21.55 -3.79
N SER A 152 -13.75 20.26 -3.66
CA SER A 152 -13.52 19.40 -4.83
C SER A 152 -14.84 19.15 -5.58
N LYS A 153 -14.74 19.12 -6.91
CA LYS A 153 -15.88 18.90 -7.82
C LYS A 153 -15.73 17.60 -8.58
N ILE A 154 -16.85 17.06 -9.02
CA ILE A 154 -16.81 15.92 -9.91
C ILE A 154 -16.40 16.38 -11.32
N ARG A 155 -15.47 15.64 -11.95
CA ARG A 155 -15.02 15.91 -13.31
C ARG A 155 -16.18 15.80 -14.28
N GLU A 156 -16.23 16.70 -15.28
CA GLU A 156 -17.20 16.63 -16.37
C GLU A 156 -17.00 15.36 -17.19
N GLY A 157 -18.11 14.71 -17.59
CA GLY A 157 -18.08 13.48 -18.39
C GLY A 157 -17.95 12.17 -17.60
N VAL A 158 -17.99 12.22 -16.27
CA VAL A 158 -18.10 11.02 -15.41
C VAL A 158 -19.57 10.81 -15.04
N GLU A 159 -20.19 9.76 -15.59
CA GLU A 159 -21.56 9.32 -15.30
C GLU A 159 -21.60 8.02 -14.48
#